data_e71c7b7b8cf1276c0a4155f7512af8fa
#
_entry.id   e71c7b7b8cf1276c0a4155f7512af8fa
#
_cell.length_a   1.000
_cell.length_b   1.000
_cell.length_c   1.000
_cell.angle_alpha   90.00
_cell.angle_beta   90.00
_cell.angle_gamma   90.00
#
_symmetry.space_group_name_H-M   'P 1'
#
loop_
_entity.id
_entity.type
_entity.pdbx_description
1 polymer ?
#
loop_
_entity_poly.entity_id
_entity_poly.type
_entity_poly.pdbx_seq_one_letter_code
_entity_poly.pdbx_strand_id
1 'polypeptide(L)'
;MARRRKVRFSGRFYLTMLVLLGIVVALVLIIPSGGGGTLRNATMEAKLMPETVIIRNESTVAVDKFDMVDHLVDEGASVNAEVPVATVYKWGYSSELAQSLVTIQQKIYEKQLSILDGIESTELTSVNGQIAELKSKIASNVSEGGDDDLLELERSMKELLNQRTVYLKNSVQADVELNSLYSEETAKLAQIAEYTSTVNAKMTGLVSFYFDGYELVLNGEKLDVVSADVIKKIINGESGVNAATSESLLFRLVDPNKWYAAFITSPSDGASLMGGQTYTVTFDGMKDIMYTATALEPVVCDGGIVNMLEFTENIGELLSIRVIKATVTAQLTGLEMNAAAVKSKNGESYITTSTGDVPVTVIALNGDKALITGDGLVEGMRYKK
;
A
#
# COMPACT_ATOMS: atom_id res chain seq x y z
N MET A 1 38.25 36.41 -73.73
CA MET A 1 37.99 34.99 -73.86
C MET A 1 39.10 34.23 -73.17
N ALA A 2 38.81 33.66 -71.99
CA ALA A 2 39.81 32.90 -71.24
C ALA A 2 39.82 31.44 -71.69
N ARG A 3 40.93 30.98 -72.23
CA ARG A 3 41.12 29.59 -72.65
C ARG A 3 41.22 28.67 -71.42
N ARG A 4 40.20 27.80 -71.20
CA ARG A 4 40.24 26.71 -70.19
C ARG A 4 41.34 25.70 -70.62
N ARG A 5 42.41 25.59 -69.84
CA ARG A 5 43.40 24.52 -69.94
C ARG A 5 42.75 23.21 -69.48
N LYS A 6 42.63 22.24 -70.42
CA LYS A 6 42.26 20.84 -70.07
C LYS A 6 43.48 20.20 -69.40
N VAL A 7 43.38 19.92 -68.12
CA VAL A 7 44.34 19.13 -67.34
C VAL A 7 44.20 17.65 -67.85
N ARG A 8 45.24 17.12 -68.51
CA ARG A 8 45.28 15.70 -68.79
C ARG A 8 46.07 15.00 -67.67
N PHE A 9 45.40 14.11 -66.91
CA PHE A 9 46.09 13.30 -65.94
C PHE A 9 46.86 12.22 -66.59
N SER A 10 48.07 11.88 -66.08
CA SER A 10 48.94 10.84 -66.62
C SER A 10 48.41 9.46 -66.30
N GLY A 11 48.69 8.41 -67.06
CA GLY A 11 48.27 7.06 -66.77
C GLY A 11 48.68 6.54 -65.40
N ARG A 12 49.80 7.07 -64.87
CA ARG A 12 50.27 6.80 -63.52
C ARG A 12 49.28 7.33 -62.45
N PHE A 13 48.61 8.48 -62.65
CA PHE A 13 47.61 9.04 -61.76
C PHE A 13 46.39 8.10 -61.65
N TYR A 14 45.92 7.53 -62.77
CA TYR A 14 44.80 6.57 -62.74
C TYR A 14 45.18 5.27 -62.06
N LEU A 15 46.44 4.81 -62.25
CA LEU A 15 46.93 3.60 -61.54
C LEU A 15 46.99 3.82 -59.99
N THR A 16 47.52 4.95 -59.54
CA THR A 16 47.59 5.26 -58.12
C THR A 16 46.20 5.47 -57.50
N MET A 17 45.29 6.06 -58.27
CA MET A 17 43.91 6.20 -57.82
C MET A 17 43.19 4.88 -57.71
N LEU A 18 43.47 3.92 -58.64
CA LEU A 18 42.89 2.59 -58.59
C LEU A 18 43.44 1.76 -57.45
N VAL A 19 44.73 1.90 -57.13
CA VAL A 19 45.34 1.25 -55.97
C VAL A 19 44.78 1.85 -54.67
N LEU A 20 44.64 3.18 -54.58
CA LEU A 20 44.03 3.86 -53.43
C LEU A 20 42.56 3.43 -53.25
N LEU A 21 41.79 3.34 -54.32
CA LEU A 21 40.42 2.85 -54.30
C LEU A 21 40.37 1.39 -53.83
N GLY A 22 41.29 0.56 -54.30
CA GLY A 22 41.40 -0.85 -53.85
C GLY A 22 41.71 -0.97 -52.36
N ILE A 23 42.62 -0.09 -51.83
CA ILE A 23 42.93 -0.06 -50.42
C ILE A 23 41.70 0.41 -49.60
N VAL A 24 40.99 1.42 -50.07
CA VAL A 24 39.75 1.90 -49.41
C VAL A 24 38.68 0.82 -49.41
N VAL A 25 38.48 0.13 -50.54
CA VAL A 25 37.52 -0.99 -50.62
C VAL A 25 37.95 -2.15 -49.72
N ALA A 26 39.27 -2.49 -49.70
CA ALA A 26 39.79 -3.49 -48.79
C ALA A 26 39.63 -3.11 -47.33
N LEU A 27 39.87 -1.85 -46.95
CA LEU A 27 39.61 -1.34 -45.60
C LEU A 27 38.13 -1.38 -45.21
N VAL A 28 37.22 -1.03 -46.12
CA VAL A 28 35.77 -1.13 -45.89
C VAL A 28 35.30 -2.57 -45.77
N LEU A 29 35.94 -3.53 -46.52
CA LEU A 29 35.63 -4.96 -46.43
C LEU A 29 36.28 -5.67 -45.23
N ILE A 30 37.38 -5.12 -44.68
CA ILE A 30 38.11 -5.67 -43.52
C ILE A 30 37.60 -5.06 -42.20
N ILE A 31 37.04 -3.85 -42.22
CA ILE A 31 36.36 -3.29 -41.05
C ILE A 31 35.03 -4.05 -40.92
N PRO A 32 34.87 -4.92 -39.93
CA PRO A 32 33.59 -5.57 -39.74
C PRO A 32 32.56 -4.47 -39.47
N SER A 33 31.63 -4.26 -40.39
CA SER A 33 30.50 -3.35 -40.27
C SER A 33 29.42 -3.87 -39.29
N GLY A 34 29.85 -4.62 -38.29
CA GLY A 34 29.05 -5.05 -37.18
C GLY A 34 29.41 -4.22 -35.95
N GLY A 35 28.73 -3.14 -35.78
CA GLY A 35 28.78 -2.38 -34.52
C GLY A 35 28.36 -3.26 -33.35
N GLY A 36 29.30 -4.05 -32.85
CA GLY A 36 29.15 -4.86 -31.65
C GLY A 36 30.12 -4.42 -30.57
N GLY A 37 30.05 -5.03 -29.44
CA GLY A 37 30.91 -4.75 -28.27
C GLY A 37 31.29 -6.05 -27.56
N THR A 38 31.93 -5.87 -26.41
CA THR A 38 32.23 -6.95 -25.47
C THR A 38 31.53 -6.66 -24.15
N LEU A 39 30.98 -7.68 -23.51
CA LEU A 39 30.42 -7.62 -22.18
C LEU A 39 31.54 -7.34 -21.16
N ARG A 40 31.30 -6.46 -20.21
CA ARG A 40 32.26 -6.10 -19.16
C ARG A 40 31.56 -6.11 -17.81
N ASN A 41 32.21 -6.62 -16.80
CA ASN A 41 31.71 -6.49 -15.42
C ASN A 41 31.61 -5.00 -15.04
N ALA A 42 30.48 -4.60 -14.52
CA ALA A 42 30.22 -3.23 -14.07
C ALA A 42 29.23 -3.22 -12.91
N THR A 43 29.32 -2.17 -12.11
CA THR A 43 28.30 -1.81 -11.13
C THR A 43 27.61 -0.55 -11.61
N MET A 44 26.28 -0.54 -11.60
CA MET A 44 25.46 0.56 -12.09
C MET A 44 24.32 0.83 -11.10
N GLU A 45 24.00 2.10 -10.90
CA GLU A 45 22.78 2.48 -10.19
C GLU A 45 21.57 2.17 -11.07
N ALA A 46 20.72 1.26 -10.60
CA ALA A 46 19.39 1.06 -11.15
C ALA A 46 18.44 2.10 -10.53
N LYS A 47 17.69 2.80 -11.36
CA LYS A 47 16.65 3.74 -10.94
C LYS A 47 15.41 3.54 -11.78
N LEU A 48 14.32 3.17 -11.13
CA LEU A 48 13.00 3.01 -11.75
C LEU A 48 12.04 3.98 -11.08
N MET A 49 11.09 4.50 -11.84
CA MET A 49 10.05 5.43 -11.34
C MET A 49 8.66 4.99 -11.80
N PRO A 50 8.22 3.78 -11.44
CA PRO A 50 6.94 3.24 -11.88
C PRO A 50 5.77 3.80 -11.08
N GLU A 51 4.57 3.72 -11.67
CA GLU A 51 3.33 3.65 -10.91
C GLU A 51 3.21 2.25 -10.31
N THR A 52 3.00 2.18 -9.01
CA THR A 52 2.97 0.94 -8.25
C THR A 52 1.60 0.70 -7.65
N VAL A 53 1.23 -0.56 -7.58
CA VAL A 53 0.03 -1.04 -6.87
C VAL A 53 0.46 -1.62 -5.54
N ILE A 54 -0.07 -1.08 -4.45
CA ILE A 54 0.18 -1.58 -3.10
C ILE A 54 -0.70 -2.80 -2.85
N ILE A 55 -0.07 -3.90 -2.47
CA ILE A 55 -0.72 -5.17 -2.13
C ILE A 55 -0.50 -5.43 -0.65
N ARG A 56 -1.60 -5.45 0.09
CA ARG A 56 -1.58 -5.64 1.54
C ARG A 56 -1.78 -7.11 1.87
N ASN A 57 -1.18 -7.55 2.96
CA ASN A 57 -1.59 -8.79 3.61
C ASN A 57 -2.74 -8.44 4.54
N GLU A 58 -3.97 -8.67 4.09
CA GLU A 58 -5.18 -8.17 4.75
C GLU A 58 -6.28 -9.20 4.85
N SER A 59 -7.08 -9.12 5.92
CA SER A 59 -8.26 -9.95 6.15
C SER A 59 -9.48 -9.07 6.35
N THR A 60 -10.51 -9.28 5.55
CA THR A 60 -11.78 -8.56 5.69
C THR A 60 -12.65 -9.20 6.75
N VAL A 61 -13.35 -8.36 7.51
CA VAL A 61 -14.39 -8.77 8.45
C VAL A 61 -15.73 -8.27 7.92
N ALA A 62 -16.60 -9.22 7.64
CA ALA A 62 -17.94 -8.95 7.16
C ALA A 62 -18.96 -9.44 8.19
N VAL A 63 -20.11 -8.82 8.24
CA VAL A 63 -21.23 -9.16 9.11
C VAL A 63 -22.53 -9.17 8.29
N ASP A 64 -23.57 -9.78 8.85
CA ASP A 64 -24.91 -9.65 8.31
C ASP A 64 -25.31 -8.17 8.20
N LYS A 65 -26.32 -7.88 7.38
CA LYS A 65 -26.82 -6.52 7.20
C LYS A 65 -27.15 -5.88 8.55
N PHE A 66 -26.62 -4.71 8.77
CA PHE A 66 -26.85 -3.88 9.95
C PHE A 66 -27.41 -2.53 9.54
N ASP A 67 -28.00 -1.84 10.49
CA ASP A 67 -28.59 -0.50 10.29
C ASP A 67 -27.60 0.59 10.66
N MET A 68 -26.87 0.40 11.75
CA MET A 68 -25.90 1.35 12.29
C MET A 68 -24.67 0.63 12.83
N VAL A 69 -23.53 1.32 12.80
CA VAL A 69 -22.25 0.84 13.40
C VAL A 69 -21.68 1.93 14.32
N ASP A 70 -21.13 1.48 15.45
CA ASP A 70 -20.33 2.30 16.36
C ASP A 70 -18.90 1.74 16.32
N HIS A 71 -17.94 2.55 15.88
CA HIS A 71 -16.53 2.18 15.81
C HIS A 71 -15.86 2.39 17.18
N LEU A 72 -15.32 1.32 17.74
CA LEU A 72 -14.69 1.34 19.07
C LEU A 72 -13.21 1.70 19.03
N VAL A 73 -12.61 1.70 17.84
CA VAL A 73 -11.20 2.03 17.56
C VAL A 73 -11.11 2.97 16.36
N ASP A 74 -9.97 3.65 16.23
CA ASP A 74 -9.74 4.60 15.15
C ASP A 74 -9.22 3.90 13.88
N GLU A 75 -9.34 4.57 12.73
CA GLU A 75 -8.66 4.18 11.49
C GLU A 75 -7.14 4.11 11.75
N GLY A 76 -6.51 3.02 11.31
CA GLY A 76 -5.08 2.79 11.52
C GLY A 76 -4.70 2.34 12.94
N ALA A 77 -5.66 2.15 13.84
CA ALA A 77 -5.36 1.65 15.18
C ALA A 77 -4.78 0.23 15.14
N SER A 78 -3.73 0.00 15.93
CA SER A 78 -3.17 -1.34 16.13
C SER A 78 -3.98 -2.10 17.17
N VAL A 79 -4.50 -3.25 16.80
CA VAL A 79 -5.29 -4.11 17.68
C VAL A 79 -4.72 -5.52 17.74
N ASN A 80 -4.89 -6.17 18.89
CA ASN A 80 -4.63 -7.60 19.01
C ASN A 80 -5.89 -8.40 18.62
N ALA A 81 -5.71 -9.68 18.34
CA ALA A 81 -6.83 -10.61 18.17
C ALA A 81 -7.78 -10.55 19.38
N GLU A 82 -9.07 -10.76 19.15
CA GLU A 82 -10.16 -10.75 20.12
C GLU A 82 -10.48 -9.38 20.73
N VAL A 83 -9.78 -8.30 20.38
CA VAL A 83 -10.13 -6.94 20.83
C VAL A 83 -11.39 -6.47 20.11
N PRO A 84 -12.38 -5.88 20.82
CA PRO A 84 -13.56 -5.26 20.21
C PRO A 84 -13.17 -4.10 19.28
N VAL A 85 -13.66 -4.15 18.02
CA VAL A 85 -13.40 -3.12 17.00
C VAL A 85 -14.63 -2.29 16.69
N ALA A 86 -15.80 -2.92 16.66
CA ALA A 86 -17.05 -2.24 16.35
C ALA A 86 -18.23 -2.89 17.05
N THR A 87 -19.27 -2.09 17.30
CA THR A 87 -20.61 -2.58 17.68
C THR A 87 -21.55 -2.35 16.51
N VAL A 88 -22.23 -3.38 16.05
CA VAL A 88 -23.24 -3.30 15.00
C VAL A 88 -24.63 -3.36 15.60
N TYR A 89 -25.54 -2.56 15.06
CA TYR A 89 -26.93 -2.50 15.48
C TYR A 89 -27.82 -3.05 14.37
N LYS A 90 -28.58 -4.06 14.70
CA LYS A 90 -29.52 -4.73 13.78
C LYS A 90 -30.77 -3.89 13.60
N TRP A 91 -31.48 -4.15 12.50
CA TRP A 91 -32.78 -3.56 12.26
C TRP A 91 -33.74 -3.75 13.45
N GLY A 92 -34.40 -2.67 13.88
CA GLY A 92 -35.29 -2.66 15.06
C GLY A 92 -34.68 -2.00 16.30
N TYR A 93 -33.40 -1.71 16.29
CA TYR A 93 -32.82 -0.80 17.28
C TYR A 93 -33.39 0.62 17.05
N SER A 94 -33.91 1.24 18.10
CA SER A 94 -34.50 2.58 17.98
C SER A 94 -33.87 3.58 18.94
N SER A 95 -33.91 4.85 18.55
CA SER A 95 -33.45 5.97 19.38
C SER A 95 -34.27 6.07 20.69
N GLU A 96 -35.56 5.69 20.66
CA GLU A 96 -36.42 5.66 21.84
C GLU A 96 -35.93 4.62 22.85
N LEU A 97 -35.44 3.47 22.38
CA LEU A 97 -34.87 2.43 23.25
C LEU A 97 -33.62 2.96 23.97
N ALA A 98 -32.70 3.59 23.20
CA ALA A 98 -31.51 4.23 23.75
C ALA A 98 -31.87 5.34 24.75
N GLN A 99 -32.83 6.22 24.39
CA GLN A 99 -33.28 7.32 25.27
C GLN A 99 -33.94 6.82 26.55
N SER A 100 -34.67 5.69 26.47
CA SER A 100 -35.27 5.08 27.66
C SER A 100 -34.20 4.59 28.66
N LEU A 101 -33.10 4.01 28.18
CA LEU A 101 -31.96 3.64 29.03
C LEU A 101 -31.32 4.85 29.68
N VAL A 102 -31.04 5.91 28.92
CA VAL A 102 -30.48 7.18 29.46
C VAL A 102 -31.39 7.76 30.55
N THR A 103 -32.71 7.70 30.35
CA THR A 103 -33.68 8.18 31.35
C THR A 103 -33.62 7.38 32.64
N ILE A 104 -33.48 6.05 32.56
CA ILE A 104 -33.34 5.19 33.74
C ILE A 104 -32.02 5.48 34.46
N GLN A 105 -30.91 5.60 33.72
CA GLN A 105 -29.60 5.91 34.27
C GLN A 105 -29.58 7.29 34.97
N GLN A 106 -30.28 8.27 34.42
CA GLN A 106 -30.44 9.56 35.04
C GLN A 106 -31.20 9.44 36.39
N LYS A 107 -32.28 8.67 36.45
CA LYS A 107 -33.02 8.42 37.69
C LYS A 107 -32.16 7.71 38.74
N ILE A 108 -31.36 6.72 38.33
CA ILE A 108 -30.39 6.03 39.18
C ILE A 108 -29.42 7.06 39.79
N TYR A 109 -28.82 7.89 38.93
CA TYR A 109 -27.90 8.94 39.39
C TYR A 109 -28.52 9.91 40.41
N GLU A 110 -29.71 10.44 40.12
CA GLU A 110 -30.45 11.32 41.01
C GLU A 110 -30.77 10.65 42.35
N LYS A 111 -31.19 9.38 42.33
CA LYS A 111 -31.48 8.61 43.55
C LYS A 111 -30.19 8.36 44.36
N GLN A 112 -29.08 8.00 43.69
CA GLN A 112 -27.79 7.82 44.35
C GLN A 112 -27.34 9.10 45.05
N LEU A 113 -27.47 10.27 44.38
CA LEU A 113 -27.16 11.56 45.01
C LEU A 113 -28.04 11.84 46.20
N SER A 114 -29.35 11.54 46.16
CA SER A 114 -30.26 11.74 47.29
C SER A 114 -29.91 10.87 48.51
N ILE A 115 -29.36 9.68 48.31
CA ILE A 115 -28.88 8.81 49.39
C ILE A 115 -27.57 9.32 50.00
N LEU A 116 -26.72 9.95 49.19
CA LEU A 116 -25.45 10.56 49.60
C LEU A 116 -25.65 11.93 50.27
N ASP A 117 -26.88 12.41 50.46
CA ASP A 117 -27.23 13.75 50.91
C ASP A 117 -26.30 14.26 52.02
N GLY A 118 -25.56 15.33 51.74
CA GLY A 118 -24.60 15.96 52.64
C GLY A 118 -23.22 15.29 52.76
N ILE A 119 -22.92 14.21 52.01
CA ILE A 119 -21.58 13.61 51.95
C ILE A 119 -20.82 14.22 50.76
N GLU A 120 -19.96 15.20 51.06
CA GLU A 120 -19.04 15.72 50.03
C GLU A 120 -17.95 14.73 49.75
N SER A 121 -17.88 14.26 48.47
CA SER A 121 -16.80 13.43 47.96
C SER A 121 -15.94 14.24 46.98
N THR A 122 -14.66 14.41 47.32
CA THR A 122 -13.69 15.08 46.44
C THR A 122 -13.59 14.36 45.08
N GLU A 123 -13.69 13.03 45.06
CA GLU A 123 -13.62 12.22 43.85
C GLU A 123 -14.85 12.47 42.95
N LEU A 124 -16.05 12.44 43.52
CA LEU A 124 -17.26 12.70 42.74
C LEU A 124 -17.32 14.15 42.22
N THR A 125 -16.86 15.10 42.99
CA THR A 125 -16.75 16.51 42.58
C THR A 125 -15.77 16.68 41.44
N SER A 126 -14.61 15.99 41.48
CA SER A 126 -13.60 16.01 40.43
C SER A 126 -14.15 15.42 39.14
N VAL A 127 -14.74 14.22 39.17
CA VAL A 127 -15.29 13.56 37.99
C VAL A 127 -16.44 14.36 37.37
N ASN A 128 -17.34 14.90 38.17
CA ASN A 128 -18.43 15.76 37.68
C ASN A 128 -17.90 17.05 37.04
N GLY A 129 -16.81 17.63 37.57
CA GLY A 129 -16.14 18.78 36.97
C GLY A 129 -15.60 18.46 35.59
N GLN A 130 -14.90 17.32 35.45
CA GLN A 130 -14.38 16.87 34.16
C GLN A 130 -15.49 16.56 33.16
N ILE A 131 -16.59 15.93 33.59
CA ILE A 131 -17.77 15.70 32.75
C ILE A 131 -18.38 17.02 32.26
N ALA A 132 -18.49 18.03 33.13
CA ALA A 132 -19.03 19.33 32.76
C ALA A 132 -18.14 20.07 31.75
N GLU A 133 -16.82 20.04 31.94
CA GLU A 133 -15.85 20.61 31.04
C GLU A 133 -15.91 19.93 29.66
N LEU A 134 -15.88 18.59 29.63
CA LEU A 134 -15.91 17.82 28.39
C LEU A 134 -17.25 18.01 27.66
N LYS A 135 -18.37 18.09 28.36
CA LYS A 135 -19.69 18.42 27.80
C LYS A 135 -19.69 19.80 27.12
N SER A 136 -19.07 20.80 27.75
CA SER A 136 -18.94 22.15 27.20
C SER A 136 -18.07 22.11 25.94
N LYS A 137 -16.97 21.36 25.96
CA LYS A 137 -16.05 21.19 24.79
C LYS A 137 -16.76 20.52 23.62
N ILE A 138 -17.51 19.44 23.86
CA ILE A 138 -18.30 18.77 22.80
C ILE A 138 -19.34 19.73 22.22
N ALA A 139 -20.07 20.46 23.09
CA ALA A 139 -21.09 21.38 22.59
C ALA A 139 -20.52 22.53 21.76
N SER A 140 -19.38 23.10 22.16
CA SER A 140 -18.67 24.12 21.37
C SER A 140 -18.20 23.55 20.04
N ASN A 141 -17.59 22.37 20.04
CA ASN A 141 -17.08 21.72 18.82
C ASN A 141 -18.19 21.43 17.80
N VAL A 142 -19.35 20.95 18.29
CA VAL A 142 -20.52 20.68 17.41
C VAL A 142 -21.15 21.97 16.89
N SER A 143 -21.23 23.05 17.71
CA SER A 143 -21.92 24.29 17.33
C SER A 143 -21.06 25.26 16.51
N GLU A 144 -19.75 25.27 16.74
CA GLU A 144 -18.81 26.24 16.15
C GLU A 144 -17.92 25.64 15.04
N GLY A 145 -18.01 24.32 14.82
CA GLY A 145 -17.19 23.62 13.82
C GLY A 145 -15.72 23.52 14.24
N GLY A 146 -15.48 23.12 15.50
CA GLY A 146 -14.12 22.93 16.00
C GLY A 146 -13.40 21.76 15.35
N ASP A 147 -12.06 21.75 15.46
CA ASP A 147 -11.16 20.76 14.87
C ASP A 147 -10.87 19.55 15.79
N ASP A 148 -11.50 19.50 16.99
CA ASP A 148 -11.29 18.38 17.90
C ASP A 148 -11.93 17.09 17.38
N ASP A 149 -11.27 15.95 17.61
CA ASP A 149 -11.82 14.64 17.28
C ASP A 149 -13.04 14.32 18.17
N LEU A 150 -14.24 14.42 17.59
CA LEU A 150 -15.50 14.14 18.28
C LEU A 150 -15.58 12.70 18.79
N LEU A 151 -14.97 11.74 18.11
CA LEU A 151 -14.96 10.35 18.52
C LEU A 151 -14.12 10.15 19.79
N GLU A 152 -12.97 10.81 19.88
CA GLU A 152 -12.12 10.81 21.07
C GLU A 152 -12.83 11.47 22.26
N LEU A 153 -13.50 12.61 22.02
CA LEU A 153 -14.30 13.30 23.05
C LEU A 153 -15.45 12.43 23.55
N GLU A 154 -16.13 11.70 22.65
CA GLU A 154 -17.20 10.78 23.02
C GLU A 154 -16.69 9.61 23.87
N ARG A 155 -15.56 9.00 23.51
CA ARG A 155 -14.91 7.94 24.30
C ARG A 155 -14.52 8.43 25.69
N SER A 156 -13.90 9.61 25.75
CA SER A 156 -13.54 10.24 27.02
C SER A 156 -14.79 10.51 27.92
N MET A 157 -15.89 10.93 27.30
CA MET A 157 -17.17 11.11 28.02
C MET A 157 -17.71 9.78 28.55
N LYS A 158 -17.73 8.72 27.72
CA LYS A 158 -18.15 7.37 28.12
C LYS A 158 -17.32 6.86 29.31
N GLU A 159 -16.01 7.07 29.30
CA GLU A 159 -15.09 6.66 30.36
C GLU A 159 -15.38 7.41 31.68
N LEU A 160 -15.52 8.72 31.62
CA LEU A 160 -15.85 9.54 32.84
C LEU A 160 -17.22 9.17 33.39
N LEU A 161 -18.23 8.94 32.56
CA LEU A 161 -19.56 8.49 33.01
C LEU A 161 -19.50 7.11 33.65
N ASN A 162 -18.67 6.20 33.09
CA ASN A 162 -18.46 4.88 33.70
C ASN A 162 -17.74 4.98 35.04
N GLN A 163 -16.67 5.78 35.16
CA GLN A 163 -15.98 6.04 36.45
C GLN A 163 -16.94 6.56 37.50
N ARG A 164 -17.77 7.54 37.15
CA ARG A 164 -18.82 8.07 38.03
C ARG A 164 -19.79 6.98 38.48
N THR A 165 -20.26 6.18 37.54
CA THR A 165 -21.23 5.10 37.82
C THR A 165 -20.63 4.05 38.75
N VAL A 166 -19.40 3.60 38.51
CA VAL A 166 -18.69 2.65 39.38
C VAL A 166 -18.46 3.21 40.76
N TYR A 167 -18.02 4.48 40.88
CA TYR A 167 -17.84 5.13 42.14
C TYR A 167 -19.13 5.17 42.97
N LEU A 168 -20.24 5.65 42.36
CA LEU A 168 -21.52 5.76 43.03
C LEU A 168 -22.10 4.41 43.44
N LYS A 169 -21.97 3.39 42.59
CA LYS A 169 -22.42 2.03 42.87
C LYS A 169 -21.69 1.40 44.06
N ASN A 170 -20.40 1.74 44.24
CA ASN A 170 -19.60 1.26 45.36
C ASN A 170 -19.82 2.09 46.68
N SER A 171 -20.18 3.37 46.56
CA SER A 171 -20.29 4.30 47.68
C SER A 171 -21.71 4.37 48.27
N VAL A 172 -22.73 3.95 47.51
CA VAL A 172 -24.12 4.04 47.89
C VAL A 172 -24.69 2.67 48.24
N GLN A 173 -25.23 2.54 49.44
CA GLN A 173 -26.01 1.35 49.81
C GLN A 173 -27.43 1.48 49.22
N ALA A 174 -27.76 0.58 48.29
CA ALA A 174 -29.03 0.63 47.59
C ALA A 174 -30.21 0.34 48.51
N ASP A 175 -31.21 1.20 48.50
CA ASP A 175 -32.53 0.98 49.07
C ASP A 175 -33.45 0.21 48.11
N VAL A 176 -34.71 0.00 48.50
CA VAL A 176 -35.68 -0.75 47.66
C VAL A 176 -35.95 -0.04 46.34
N GLU A 177 -36.00 1.26 46.30
CA GLU A 177 -36.26 2.06 45.09
C GLU A 177 -35.07 1.99 44.14
N LEU A 178 -33.85 2.18 44.64
CA LEU A 178 -32.63 2.10 43.83
C LEU A 178 -32.43 0.67 43.27
N ASN A 179 -32.73 -0.38 44.02
CA ASN A 179 -32.71 -1.74 43.56
C ASN A 179 -33.75 -2.01 42.45
N SER A 180 -34.93 -1.38 42.51
CA SER A 180 -35.91 -1.43 41.43
C SER A 180 -35.39 -0.77 40.15
N LEU A 181 -34.76 0.38 40.24
CA LEU A 181 -34.16 1.09 39.11
C LEU A 181 -33.01 0.29 38.47
N TYR A 182 -32.17 -0.37 39.28
CA TYR A 182 -31.14 -1.29 38.74
C TYR A 182 -31.74 -2.49 37.99
N SER A 183 -32.87 -2.99 38.47
CA SER A 183 -33.56 -4.09 37.76
C SER A 183 -34.16 -3.61 36.44
N GLU A 184 -34.71 -2.41 36.39
CA GLU A 184 -35.21 -1.79 35.15
C GLU A 184 -34.07 -1.53 34.15
N GLU A 185 -32.92 -1.01 34.63
CA GLU A 185 -31.72 -0.81 33.82
C GLU A 185 -31.25 -2.15 33.20
N THR A 186 -31.14 -3.21 34.03
CA THR A 186 -30.74 -4.52 33.60
C THR A 186 -31.67 -5.09 32.51
N ALA A 187 -33.00 -4.94 32.72
CA ALA A 187 -33.97 -5.38 31.71
C ALA A 187 -33.85 -4.59 30.39
N LYS A 188 -33.57 -3.29 30.48
CA LYS A 188 -33.39 -2.44 29.32
C LYS A 188 -32.09 -2.76 28.56
N LEU A 189 -31.00 -2.99 29.26
CA LEU A 189 -29.74 -3.44 28.68
C LEU A 189 -29.89 -4.80 27.98
N ALA A 190 -30.62 -5.74 28.59
CA ALA A 190 -30.92 -7.03 27.97
C ALA A 190 -31.72 -6.86 26.66
N GLN A 191 -32.72 -5.97 26.65
CA GLN A 191 -33.48 -5.64 25.46
C GLN A 191 -32.61 -5.02 24.36
N ILE A 192 -31.68 -4.11 24.70
CA ILE A 192 -30.73 -3.52 23.75
C ILE A 192 -29.79 -4.59 23.18
N ALA A 193 -29.32 -5.51 24.02
CA ALA A 193 -28.40 -6.57 23.63
C ALA A 193 -28.98 -7.52 22.56
N GLU A 194 -30.31 -7.63 22.43
CA GLU A 194 -30.95 -8.40 21.36
C GLU A 194 -30.69 -7.80 19.97
N TYR A 195 -30.50 -6.48 19.90
CA TYR A 195 -30.27 -5.73 18.66
C TYR A 195 -28.81 -5.38 18.42
N THR A 196 -27.92 -5.62 19.37
CA THR A 196 -26.51 -5.26 19.25
C THR A 196 -25.62 -6.47 19.20
N SER A 197 -24.50 -6.34 18.48
CA SER A 197 -23.46 -7.36 18.42
C SER A 197 -22.10 -6.70 18.37
N THR A 198 -21.21 -7.09 19.27
CA THR A 198 -19.81 -6.64 19.23
C THR A 198 -19.02 -7.50 18.27
N VAL A 199 -18.24 -6.86 17.39
CA VAL A 199 -17.40 -7.50 16.39
C VAL A 199 -15.94 -7.30 16.78
N ASN A 200 -15.25 -8.41 17.04
CA ASN A 200 -13.86 -8.42 17.50
C ASN A 200 -12.90 -8.60 16.31
N ALA A 201 -11.66 -8.14 16.49
CA ALA A 201 -10.57 -8.41 15.58
C ALA A 201 -10.28 -9.94 15.51
N LYS A 202 -10.23 -10.51 14.31
CA LYS A 202 -9.92 -11.94 14.09
C LYS A 202 -8.43 -12.26 14.16
N MET A 203 -7.58 -11.25 13.97
CA MET A 203 -6.12 -11.32 14.00
C MET A 203 -5.54 -10.03 14.53
N THR A 204 -4.27 -10.06 14.93
CA THR A 204 -3.52 -8.84 15.24
C THR A 204 -3.18 -8.08 13.95
N GLY A 205 -3.34 -6.75 13.94
CA GLY A 205 -3.08 -5.93 12.78
C GLY A 205 -3.56 -4.48 12.96
N LEU A 206 -3.42 -3.70 11.88
CA LEU A 206 -4.01 -2.37 11.80
C LEU A 206 -5.45 -2.47 11.30
N VAL A 207 -6.36 -1.77 11.99
CA VAL A 207 -7.76 -1.67 11.56
C VAL A 207 -7.87 -0.64 10.44
N SER A 208 -8.62 -0.96 9.38
CA SER A 208 -9.00 0.02 8.37
C SER A 208 -10.47 -0.14 8.01
N PHE A 209 -11.18 0.97 7.99
CA PHE A 209 -12.59 1.07 7.55
C PHE A 209 -12.70 1.48 6.07
N TYR A 210 -11.57 1.75 5.43
CA TYR A 210 -11.51 2.09 4.01
C TYR A 210 -11.44 0.83 3.15
N PHE A 211 -12.31 0.76 2.13
CA PHE A 211 -12.37 -0.31 1.14
C PHE A 211 -12.23 0.27 -0.26
N ASP A 212 -11.36 -0.33 -1.07
CA ASP A 212 -11.15 0.06 -2.47
C ASP A 212 -11.70 -0.97 -3.48
N GLY A 213 -12.27 -2.06 -2.98
CA GLY A 213 -12.89 -3.10 -3.80
C GLY A 213 -11.93 -4.19 -4.29
N TYR A 214 -10.66 -4.14 -3.91
CA TYR A 214 -9.66 -5.12 -4.31
C TYR A 214 -9.23 -6.07 -3.18
N GLU A 215 -9.78 -5.94 -1.98
CA GLU A 215 -9.37 -6.66 -0.78
C GLU A 215 -9.45 -8.18 -0.92
N LEU A 216 -10.43 -8.68 -1.70
CA LEU A 216 -10.63 -10.12 -1.93
C LEU A 216 -9.87 -10.64 -3.15
N VAL A 217 -9.45 -9.77 -4.06
CA VAL A 217 -8.80 -10.14 -5.33
C VAL A 217 -7.30 -9.96 -5.27
N LEU A 218 -6.83 -8.97 -4.50
CA LEU A 218 -5.42 -8.57 -4.43
C LEU A 218 -4.94 -8.63 -2.99
N ASN A 219 -4.42 -9.77 -2.59
CA ASN A 219 -3.99 -10.06 -1.22
C ASN A 219 -2.56 -10.61 -1.19
N GLY A 220 -1.76 -10.15 -0.24
CA GLY A 220 -0.37 -10.59 -0.04
C GLY A 220 -0.20 -12.08 0.27
N GLU A 221 -1.27 -12.80 0.64
CA GLU A 221 -1.24 -14.25 0.80
C GLU A 221 -1.36 -15.02 -0.52
N LYS A 222 -1.78 -14.35 -1.61
CA LYS A 222 -2.06 -14.97 -2.92
C LYS A 222 -1.46 -14.15 -4.05
N LEU A 223 -0.13 -14.08 -4.09
CA LEU A 223 0.58 -13.30 -5.11
C LEU A 223 0.56 -13.94 -6.50
N ASP A 224 0.24 -15.22 -6.60
CA ASP A 224 0.13 -15.98 -7.85
C ASP A 224 -1.00 -15.48 -8.78
N VAL A 225 -2.00 -14.80 -8.24
CA VAL A 225 -3.09 -14.20 -9.03
C VAL A 225 -2.76 -12.81 -9.56
N VAL A 226 -1.63 -12.22 -9.16
CA VAL A 226 -1.21 -10.88 -9.59
C VAL A 226 -0.65 -10.95 -11.00
N SER A 227 -1.41 -10.47 -11.98
CA SER A 227 -1.03 -10.43 -13.39
C SER A 227 -0.86 -9.00 -13.90
N ALA A 228 -0.21 -8.84 -15.05
CA ALA A 228 -0.07 -7.54 -15.70
C ALA A 228 -1.43 -6.88 -15.98
N ASP A 229 -2.45 -7.65 -16.36
CA ASP A 229 -3.78 -7.13 -16.62
C ASP A 229 -4.45 -6.60 -15.36
N VAL A 230 -4.32 -7.30 -14.23
CA VAL A 230 -4.84 -6.84 -12.93
C VAL A 230 -4.18 -5.52 -12.54
N ILE A 231 -2.84 -5.45 -12.60
CA ILE A 231 -2.11 -4.22 -12.25
C ILE A 231 -2.53 -3.05 -13.15
N LYS A 232 -2.63 -3.26 -14.48
CA LYS A 232 -3.06 -2.22 -15.43
C LYS A 232 -4.48 -1.69 -15.13
N LYS A 233 -5.42 -2.58 -14.85
CA LYS A 233 -6.80 -2.21 -14.49
C LYS A 233 -6.82 -1.33 -13.24
N ILE A 234 -6.06 -1.69 -12.23
CA ILE A 234 -5.97 -0.93 -10.98
C ILE A 234 -5.36 0.46 -11.22
N ILE A 235 -4.24 0.53 -11.96
CA ILE A 235 -3.59 1.81 -12.30
C ILE A 235 -4.53 2.71 -13.12
N ASN A 236 -5.33 2.13 -14.02
CA ASN A 236 -6.31 2.86 -14.83
C ASN A 236 -7.57 3.28 -14.02
N GLY A 237 -7.66 2.95 -12.74
CA GLY A 237 -8.80 3.32 -11.88
C GLY A 237 -10.07 2.51 -12.18
N GLU A 238 -9.95 1.34 -12.80
CA GLU A 238 -11.09 0.44 -12.95
C GLU A 238 -11.51 -0.06 -11.57
N SER A 239 -12.83 -0.07 -11.29
CA SER A 239 -13.34 -0.49 -9.98
C SER A 239 -13.03 -1.95 -9.71
N GLY A 240 -12.48 -2.26 -8.54
CA GLY A 240 -12.40 -3.62 -8.03
C GLY A 240 -13.81 -4.17 -7.84
N VAL A 241 -14.02 -5.42 -8.22
CA VAL A 241 -15.30 -6.08 -8.01
C VAL A 241 -15.15 -6.98 -6.78
N ASN A 242 -15.50 -6.46 -5.62
CA ASN A 242 -15.83 -7.33 -4.51
C ASN A 242 -17.04 -8.16 -4.94
N ALA A 243 -16.91 -9.48 -4.91
CA ALA A 243 -18.05 -10.35 -5.18
C ALA A 243 -19.20 -9.91 -4.28
N ALA A 244 -20.37 -9.63 -4.88
CA ALA A 244 -21.56 -9.24 -4.15
C ALA A 244 -21.92 -10.36 -3.16
N THR A 245 -21.53 -10.17 -1.91
CA THR A 245 -21.91 -11.06 -0.80
C THR A 245 -23.17 -10.51 -0.16
N SER A 246 -23.98 -11.37 0.42
CA SER A 246 -25.12 -10.96 1.26
C SER A 246 -24.67 -10.23 2.54
N GLU A 247 -23.41 -10.36 2.88
CA GLU A 247 -22.76 -9.76 4.03
C GLU A 247 -22.24 -8.36 3.69
N SER A 248 -22.23 -7.49 4.69
CA SER A 248 -21.66 -6.14 4.59
C SER A 248 -20.24 -6.14 5.15
N LEU A 249 -19.28 -5.65 4.38
CA LEU A 249 -17.92 -5.42 4.85
C LEU A 249 -17.96 -4.36 5.95
N LEU A 250 -17.33 -4.65 7.09
CA LEU A 250 -17.34 -3.78 8.26
C LEU A 250 -16.00 -3.10 8.48
N PHE A 251 -14.93 -3.86 8.48
CA PHE A 251 -13.55 -3.39 8.54
C PHE A 251 -12.60 -4.45 7.96
N ARG A 252 -11.38 -4.07 7.75
CA ARG A 252 -10.29 -4.99 7.43
C ARG A 252 -9.17 -4.86 8.46
N LEU A 253 -8.43 -5.95 8.62
CA LEU A 253 -7.22 -6.03 9.44
C LEU A 253 -6.04 -6.22 8.50
N VAL A 254 -5.04 -5.37 8.62
CA VAL A 254 -3.85 -5.36 7.75
C VAL A 254 -2.62 -5.68 8.59
N ASP A 255 -1.81 -6.64 8.14
CA ASP A 255 -0.48 -6.87 8.70
C ASP A 255 0.41 -5.66 8.36
N PRO A 256 0.83 -4.86 9.36
CA PRO A 256 1.59 -3.66 9.08
C PRO A 256 2.99 -3.92 8.52
N ASN A 257 3.54 -5.11 8.74
CA ASN A 257 4.94 -5.44 8.45
C ASN A 257 5.07 -6.48 7.31
N LYS A 258 3.98 -6.76 6.59
CA LYS A 258 4.00 -7.64 5.43
C LYS A 258 3.10 -7.12 4.33
N TRP A 259 3.72 -6.47 3.36
CA TRP A 259 3.02 -5.89 2.22
C TRP A 259 3.94 -5.81 1.00
N TYR A 260 3.40 -5.54 -0.16
CA TYR A 260 4.13 -5.56 -1.42
C TYR A 260 3.77 -4.32 -2.26
N ALA A 261 4.69 -3.95 -3.15
CA ALA A 261 4.43 -3.03 -4.25
C ALA A 261 4.69 -3.73 -5.58
N ALA A 262 3.70 -3.75 -6.46
CA ALA A 262 3.78 -4.38 -7.76
C ALA A 262 3.72 -3.33 -8.88
N PHE A 263 4.49 -3.52 -9.95
CA PHE A 263 4.46 -2.68 -11.13
C PHE A 263 4.86 -3.47 -12.38
N ILE A 264 4.63 -2.88 -13.55
CA ILE A 264 4.93 -3.52 -14.84
C ILE A 264 6.06 -2.78 -15.51
N THR A 265 6.98 -3.56 -16.09
CA THR A 265 7.97 -3.07 -17.04
C THR A 265 7.77 -3.74 -18.41
N SER A 266 8.15 -3.04 -19.46
CA SER A 266 8.18 -3.60 -20.81
C SER A 266 9.58 -4.13 -21.11
N PRO A 267 9.71 -5.28 -21.74
CA PRO A 267 11.01 -5.80 -22.17
C PRO A 267 11.79 -4.86 -23.11
N SER A 268 11.06 -3.99 -23.85
CA SER A 268 11.65 -3.03 -24.79
C SER A 268 12.10 -1.73 -24.13
N ASP A 269 11.48 -1.33 -23.00
CA ASP A 269 11.56 0.05 -22.50
C ASP A 269 12.09 0.16 -21.09
N GLY A 270 12.34 -0.95 -20.40
CA GLY A 270 12.66 -0.89 -18.99
C GLY A 270 13.59 -1.99 -18.49
N ALA A 271 14.27 -1.66 -17.40
CA ALA A 271 14.93 -2.64 -16.57
C ALA A 271 13.90 -3.33 -15.67
N SER A 272 14.05 -4.63 -15.49
CA SER A 272 13.32 -5.40 -14.49
C SER A 272 14.08 -5.43 -13.17
N LEU A 273 13.39 -5.73 -12.08
CA LEU A 273 14.04 -5.99 -10.80
C LEU A 273 14.90 -7.28 -10.92
N MET A 274 15.92 -7.35 -10.10
CA MET A 274 16.71 -8.55 -9.89
C MET A 274 16.20 -9.27 -8.65
N GLY A 275 15.66 -10.47 -8.82
CA GLY A 275 15.12 -11.27 -7.71
C GLY A 275 16.14 -11.49 -6.60
N GLY A 276 15.67 -11.43 -5.35
CA GLY A 276 16.50 -11.52 -4.16
C GLY A 276 17.35 -10.28 -3.84
N GLN A 277 17.37 -9.26 -4.72
CA GLN A 277 18.13 -8.02 -4.50
C GLN A 277 17.33 -7.06 -3.63
N THR A 278 18.06 -6.33 -2.78
CA THR A 278 17.49 -5.27 -1.93
C THR A 278 17.49 -3.94 -2.68
N TYR A 279 16.37 -3.21 -2.57
CA TYR A 279 16.15 -1.90 -3.16
C TYR A 279 15.76 -0.90 -2.08
N THR A 280 16.17 0.35 -2.27
CA THR A 280 15.64 1.49 -1.52
C THR A 280 14.46 2.07 -2.30
N VAL A 281 13.33 2.28 -1.61
CA VAL A 281 12.08 2.74 -2.21
C VAL A 281 11.58 3.98 -1.49
N THR A 282 11.21 5.00 -2.26
CA THR A 282 10.50 6.18 -1.76
C THR A 282 9.23 6.36 -2.56
N PHE A 283 8.16 6.87 -1.94
CA PHE A 283 6.88 7.10 -2.58
C PHE A 283 6.60 8.60 -2.74
N ASP A 284 5.92 8.96 -3.82
CA ASP A 284 5.55 10.36 -4.08
C ASP A 284 4.63 10.88 -2.95
N GLY A 285 4.93 12.08 -2.45
CA GLY A 285 4.25 12.66 -1.29
C GLY A 285 4.88 12.29 0.06
N MET A 286 5.69 11.23 0.13
CA MET A 286 6.31 10.70 1.35
C MET A 286 7.85 10.77 1.28
N LYS A 287 8.40 11.89 0.82
CA LYS A 287 9.84 12.02 0.46
C LYS A 287 10.81 11.82 1.61
N ASP A 288 10.36 11.99 2.84
CA ASP A 288 11.18 11.85 4.04
C ASP A 288 11.17 10.41 4.58
N ILE A 289 10.36 9.52 3.99
CA ILE A 289 10.27 8.11 4.38
C ILE A 289 10.93 7.25 3.31
N MET A 290 11.98 6.53 3.70
CA MET A 290 12.67 5.57 2.85
C MET A 290 12.39 4.16 3.36
N TYR A 291 11.90 3.32 2.48
CA TYR A 291 11.67 1.91 2.75
C TYR A 291 12.77 1.05 2.14
N THR A 292 13.03 -0.08 2.79
CA THR A 292 13.91 -1.12 2.27
C THR A 292 13.06 -2.30 1.82
N ALA A 293 13.21 -2.72 0.57
CA ALA A 293 12.40 -3.80 0.01
C ALA A 293 13.27 -4.86 -0.66
N THR A 294 12.84 -6.10 -0.59
CA THR A 294 13.45 -7.22 -1.33
C THR A 294 12.63 -7.51 -2.58
N ALA A 295 13.29 -7.56 -3.74
CA ALA A 295 12.62 -7.92 -4.98
C ALA A 295 12.29 -9.42 -5.02
N LEU A 296 11.06 -9.75 -5.39
CA LEU A 296 10.69 -11.11 -5.80
C LEU A 296 11.17 -11.37 -7.23
N GLU A 297 11.20 -12.64 -7.66
CA GLU A 297 11.53 -12.99 -9.04
C GLU A 297 10.49 -12.37 -9.99
N PRO A 298 10.92 -11.59 -11.00
CA PRO A 298 10.00 -11.01 -11.98
C PRO A 298 9.28 -12.08 -12.79
N VAL A 299 7.99 -11.86 -13.05
CA VAL A 299 7.15 -12.80 -13.79
C VAL A 299 6.83 -12.24 -15.17
N VAL A 300 7.27 -12.93 -16.21
CA VAL A 300 6.91 -12.60 -17.59
C VAL A 300 5.51 -13.13 -17.89
N CYS A 301 4.63 -12.25 -18.34
CA CYS A 301 3.26 -12.59 -18.71
C CYS A 301 2.78 -11.77 -19.90
N ASP A 302 1.62 -12.13 -20.45
CA ASP A 302 1.01 -11.33 -21.50
C ASP A 302 0.80 -9.89 -21.00
N GLY A 303 1.35 -8.93 -21.74
CA GLY A 303 1.25 -7.51 -21.42
C GLY A 303 2.43 -6.91 -20.65
N GLY A 304 3.47 -7.67 -20.30
CA GLY A 304 4.70 -7.14 -19.71
C GLY A 304 5.34 -8.03 -18.64
N ILE A 305 6.31 -7.48 -17.95
CA ILE A 305 7.00 -8.15 -16.85
C ILE A 305 6.44 -7.56 -15.53
N VAL A 306 5.85 -8.40 -14.71
CA VAL A 306 5.38 -8.04 -13.37
C VAL A 306 6.58 -8.09 -12.44
N ASN A 307 6.88 -6.96 -11.83
CA ASN A 307 7.89 -6.80 -10.79
C ASN A 307 7.20 -6.58 -9.45
N MET A 308 7.67 -7.25 -8.41
CA MET A 308 7.14 -7.11 -7.05
C MET A 308 8.26 -6.88 -6.04
N LEU A 309 8.01 -5.99 -5.12
CA LEU A 309 8.86 -5.65 -3.97
C LEU A 309 8.15 -6.07 -2.69
N GLU A 310 8.82 -6.82 -1.84
CA GLU A 310 8.34 -7.22 -0.52
C GLU A 310 8.91 -6.29 0.54
N PHE A 311 8.05 -5.83 1.44
CA PHE A 311 8.37 -4.94 2.55
C PHE A 311 8.08 -5.61 3.88
N THR A 312 8.95 -5.35 4.86
CA THR A 312 8.82 -5.81 6.25
C THR A 312 8.75 -4.66 7.25
N GLU A 313 8.82 -3.43 6.76
CA GLU A 313 8.66 -2.21 7.55
C GLU A 313 7.19 -1.83 7.62
N ASN A 314 6.82 -1.03 8.65
CA ASN A 314 5.44 -0.61 8.85
C ASN A 314 4.89 0.13 7.61
N ILE A 315 3.71 -0.29 7.16
CA ILE A 315 3.04 0.25 5.98
C ILE A 315 2.68 1.75 6.12
N GLY A 316 2.44 2.23 7.34
CA GLY A 316 2.16 3.64 7.65
C GLY A 316 1.02 4.22 6.81
N GLU A 317 1.26 5.39 6.22
CA GLU A 317 0.26 6.13 5.43
C GLU A 317 -0.21 5.38 4.16
N LEU A 318 0.53 4.37 3.70
CA LEU A 318 0.13 3.52 2.57
C LEU A 318 -1.03 2.59 2.90
N LEU A 319 -1.49 2.55 4.16
CA LEU A 319 -2.63 1.74 4.59
C LEU A 319 -3.89 1.98 3.74
N SER A 320 -4.17 3.20 3.35
CA SER A 320 -5.36 3.59 2.55
C SER A 320 -5.06 3.85 1.07
N ILE A 321 -3.79 3.76 0.65
CA ILE A 321 -3.38 4.07 -0.72
C ILE A 321 -3.23 2.78 -1.53
N ARG A 322 -3.90 2.68 -2.69
CA ARG A 322 -3.77 1.52 -3.59
C ARG A 322 -2.78 1.76 -4.73
N VAL A 323 -2.76 2.94 -5.30
CA VAL A 323 -1.87 3.29 -6.40
C VAL A 323 -1.04 4.50 -6.02
N ILE A 324 0.27 4.39 -6.18
CA ILE A 324 1.19 5.47 -5.88
C ILE A 324 2.45 5.33 -6.75
N LYS A 325 3.02 6.46 -7.12
CA LYS A 325 4.28 6.47 -7.85
C LYS A 325 5.45 6.24 -6.90
N ALA A 326 6.34 5.32 -7.26
CA ALA A 326 7.52 5.00 -6.48
C ALA A 326 8.81 5.41 -7.21
N THR A 327 9.86 5.69 -6.45
CA THR A 327 11.25 5.72 -6.92
C THR A 327 11.98 4.56 -6.28
N VAL A 328 12.44 3.63 -7.13
CA VAL A 328 13.10 2.38 -6.72
C VAL A 328 14.56 2.45 -7.15
N THR A 329 15.50 2.32 -6.22
CA THR A 329 16.93 2.46 -6.49
C THR A 329 17.74 1.34 -5.86
N ALA A 330 18.79 0.88 -6.56
CA ALA A 330 19.79 -0.03 -6.02
C ALA A 330 21.12 0.11 -6.77
N GLN A 331 22.21 -0.28 -6.13
CA GLN A 331 23.49 -0.51 -6.81
C GLN A 331 23.56 -1.98 -7.21
N LEU A 332 23.52 -2.22 -8.54
CA LEU A 332 23.50 -3.57 -9.10
C LEU A 332 24.81 -3.87 -9.81
N THR A 333 25.28 -5.10 -9.69
CA THR A 333 26.45 -5.62 -10.43
C THR A 333 26.01 -6.63 -11.48
N GLY A 334 26.53 -6.48 -12.70
CA GLY A 334 26.20 -7.34 -13.83
C GLY A 334 27.15 -7.10 -15.00
N LEU A 335 26.72 -7.48 -16.20
CA LEU A 335 27.48 -7.28 -17.42
C LEU A 335 26.98 -6.06 -18.18
N GLU A 336 27.85 -5.05 -18.32
CA GLU A 336 27.56 -3.82 -19.08
C GLU A 336 27.69 -4.07 -20.58
N MET A 337 26.73 -3.52 -21.32
CA MET A 337 26.73 -3.51 -22.77
C MET A 337 26.02 -2.26 -23.33
N ASN A 338 26.04 -2.09 -24.64
CA ASN A 338 25.27 -1.03 -25.30
C ASN A 338 23.78 -1.41 -25.30
N ALA A 339 22.93 -0.54 -24.73
CA ALA A 339 21.49 -0.78 -24.61
C ALA A 339 20.80 -1.03 -25.96
N ALA A 340 21.26 -0.37 -27.05
CA ALA A 340 20.69 -0.54 -28.38
C ALA A 340 20.96 -1.94 -29.00
N ALA A 341 21.80 -2.77 -28.38
CA ALA A 341 22.06 -4.13 -28.82
C ALA A 341 21.18 -5.18 -28.11
N VAL A 342 20.43 -4.78 -27.08
CA VAL A 342 19.40 -5.62 -26.49
C VAL A 342 18.17 -5.61 -27.38
N LYS A 343 17.70 -6.78 -27.76
CA LYS A 343 16.52 -7.00 -28.61
C LYS A 343 15.41 -7.66 -27.81
N SER A 344 14.18 -7.45 -28.22
CA SER A 344 13.02 -8.08 -27.61
C SER A 344 12.26 -8.92 -28.66
N LYS A 345 11.79 -10.10 -28.24
CA LYS A 345 10.94 -10.97 -29.06
C LYS A 345 10.02 -11.77 -28.13
N ASN A 346 8.73 -11.74 -28.39
CA ASN A 346 7.70 -12.47 -27.62
C ASN A 346 7.73 -12.14 -26.12
N GLY A 347 8.07 -10.90 -25.75
CA GLY A 347 8.12 -10.50 -24.34
C GLY A 347 9.43 -10.82 -23.61
N GLU A 348 10.41 -11.43 -24.26
CA GLU A 348 11.73 -11.73 -23.70
C GLU A 348 12.80 -10.86 -24.34
N SER A 349 13.78 -10.45 -23.53
CA SER A 349 14.98 -9.75 -24.01
C SER A 349 16.08 -10.76 -24.37
N TYR A 350 16.84 -10.46 -25.43
CA TYR A 350 17.96 -11.28 -25.84
C TYR A 350 19.07 -10.44 -26.48
N ILE A 351 20.27 -11.00 -26.52
CA ILE A 351 21.41 -10.44 -27.25
C ILE A 351 21.87 -11.45 -28.29
N THR A 352 22.33 -10.95 -29.43
CA THR A 352 22.91 -11.80 -30.50
C THR A 352 24.42 -11.91 -30.27
N THR A 353 24.91 -13.13 -30.06
CA THR A 353 26.33 -13.46 -29.91
C THR A 353 26.88 -14.17 -31.15
N SER A 354 28.11 -14.61 -31.09
CA SER A 354 28.70 -15.47 -32.16
C SER A 354 28.11 -16.87 -32.20
N THR A 355 27.53 -17.32 -31.08
CA THR A 355 26.94 -18.67 -30.92
C THR A 355 25.43 -18.67 -31.12
N GLY A 356 24.80 -17.50 -31.31
CA GLY A 356 23.35 -17.33 -31.46
C GLY A 356 22.76 -16.31 -30.52
N ASP A 357 21.44 -16.32 -30.47
CA ASP A 357 20.69 -15.45 -29.53
C ASP A 357 20.72 -16.05 -28.13
N VAL A 358 21.04 -15.21 -27.13
CA VAL A 358 21.11 -15.58 -25.70
C VAL A 358 20.07 -14.76 -24.97
N PRO A 359 19.14 -15.38 -24.21
CA PRO A 359 18.20 -14.69 -23.36
C PRO A 359 18.93 -13.88 -22.28
N VAL A 360 18.45 -12.68 -22.00
CA VAL A 360 19.02 -11.80 -20.99
C VAL A 360 17.94 -11.08 -20.23
N THR A 361 18.22 -10.73 -18.97
CA THR A 361 17.43 -9.81 -18.18
C THR A 361 18.17 -8.48 -18.07
N VAL A 362 17.52 -7.39 -18.46
CA VAL A 362 18.04 -6.03 -18.24
C VAL A 362 17.70 -5.63 -16.83
N ILE A 363 18.72 -5.38 -16.00
CA ILE A 363 18.55 -5.05 -14.57
C ILE A 363 18.80 -3.57 -14.28
N ALA A 364 19.52 -2.84 -15.15
CA ALA A 364 19.66 -1.39 -15.06
C ALA A 364 19.90 -0.78 -16.44
N LEU A 365 19.44 0.47 -16.61
CA LEU A 365 19.68 1.30 -17.80
C LEU A 365 20.24 2.64 -17.38
N ASN A 366 21.29 3.09 -18.08
CA ASN A 366 21.85 4.45 -17.89
C ASN A 366 22.32 4.99 -19.23
N GLY A 367 21.51 5.85 -19.84
CA GLY A 367 21.77 6.41 -21.17
C GLY A 367 21.83 5.31 -22.24
N ASP A 368 22.99 5.16 -22.89
CA ASP A 368 23.25 4.16 -23.93
C ASP A 368 23.78 2.81 -23.40
N LYS A 369 23.87 2.67 -22.06
CA LYS A 369 24.38 1.47 -21.41
C LYS A 369 23.26 0.69 -20.74
N ALA A 370 23.30 -0.62 -20.89
CA ALA A 370 22.48 -1.58 -20.19
C ALA A 370 23.35 -2.48 -19.30
N LEU A 371 22.89 -2.74 -18.10
CA LEU A 371 23.42 -3.78 -17.25
C LEU A 371 22.52 -4.99 -17.38
N ILE A 372 23.10 -6.12 -17.74
CA ILE A 372 22.36 -7.36 -18.00
C ILE A 372 22.85 -8.51 -17.14
N THR A 373 21.99 -9.48 -16.95
CA THR A 373 22.29 -10.80 -16.38
C THR A 373 21.63 -11.88 -17.24
N GLY A 374 22.10 -13.11 -17.18
CA GLY A 374 21.55 -14.23 -17.92
C GLY A 374 22.49 -15.45 -17.86
N ASP A 375 21.91 -16.63 -18.06
CA ASP A 375 22.67 -17.87 -18.03
C ASP A 375 23.66 -17.96 -19.20
N GLY A 376 24.88 -18.42 -18.88
CA GLY A 376 25.93 -18.60 -19.89
C GLY A 376 26.62 -17.31 -20.36
N LEU A 377 26.27 -16.15 -19.81
CA LEU A 377 26.98 -14.91 -20.09
C LEU A 377 28.28 -14.83 -19.28
N VAL A 378 29.35 -14.40 -19.94
CA VAL A 378 30.67 -14.21 -19.31
C VAL A 378 31.28 -12.89 -19.76
N GLU A 379 32.13 -12.31 -18.90
CA GLU A 379 32.92 -11.14 -19.24
C GLU A 379 33.80 -11.42 -20.47
N GLY A 380 33.92 -10.46 -21.38
CA GLY A 380 34.67 -10.60 -22.63
C GLY A 380 33.88 -11.21 -23.77
N MET A 381 32.68 -11.77 -23.55
CA MET A 381 31.82 -12.29 -24.62
C MET A 381 31.46 -11.17 -25.58
N ARG A 382 31.58 -11.48 -26.92
CA ARG A 382 31.25 -10.51 -27.97
C ARG A 382 29.77 -10.60 -28.35
N TYR A 383 29.13 -9.44 -28.46
CA TYR A 383 27.76 -9.30 -28.94
C TYR A 383 27.72 -8.47 -30.25
N LYS A 384 26.67 -8.68 -31.04
CA LYS A 384 26.35 -7.89 -32.24
C LYS A 384 25.33 -6.81 -31.91
N LYS A 385 25.46 -5.66 -32.56
CA LYS A 385 24.48 -4.57 -32.46
C LYS A 385 23.31 -4.80 -33.42
#